data_80d4a2d856141227a6427010470ebdc7
#
_entry.id   80d4a2d856141227a6427010470ebdc7
#
_cell.length_a   1.000
_cell.length_b   1.000
_cell.length_c   1.000
_cell.angle_alpha   90.00
_cell.angle_beta   90.00
_cell.angle_gamma   90.00
#
_symmetry.space_group_name_H-M   'P 1'
#
loop_
_entity.id
_entity.type
_entity.pdbx_description
1 polymer ?
#
loop_
_entity_poly.entity_id
_entity_poly.type
_entity_poly.pdbx_seq_one_letter_code
_entity_poly.pdbx_strand_id
1 'polypeptide(L)'
;MTRTKTTTKSIPAKKTRATRTTRPRRVDLGDVAPVMAESAIGNFMVERGVDAADARHVGALKDVLSGYIPGNTQEVADTLAAILQGASPDESQVLRDALLQGDSTIVKPSAVADEELSEDWRSGGYPYKNLMLRKNYERSKYQLQVELLKLQAWVKETGQKVVILFEGRD
;
A
#
# COMPACT_ATOMS: atom_id res chain seq x y z
N MET A 1 -10.97 60.37 74.64
CA MET A 1 -9.98 60.10 73.63
C MET A 1 -9.58 58.64 73.74
N THR A 2 -10.21 57.77 72.99
CA THR A 2 -10.01 56.33 73.06
C THR A 2 -9.54 55.85 71.69
N ARG A 3 -8.28 55.35 71.63
CA ARG A 3 -7.56 54.94 70.44
C ARG A 3 -7.77 53.44 70.23
N THR A 4 -8.52 53.09 69.19
CA THR A 4 -8.77 51.72 68.82
C THR A 4 -7.57 51.16 67.97
N LYS A 5 -6.95 50.07 68.41
CA LYS A 5 -5.91 49.32 67.72
C LYS A 5 -6.56 48.34 66.79
N THR A 6 -6.32 48.50 65.49
CA THR A 6 -6.70 47.54 64.47
C THR A 6 -5.61 46.47 64.32
N THR A 7 -5.93 45.21 64.62
CA THR A 7 -5.04 44.06 64.49
C THR A 7 -5.23 43.46 63.10
N THR A 8 -4.23 43.62 62.29
CA THR A 8 -4.20 43.02 60.96
C THR A 8 -3.72 41.55 61.03
N LYS A 9 -4.64 40.66 60.77
CA LYS A 9 -4.39 39.20 60.78
C LYS A 9 -3.75 38.77 59.42
N SER A 10 -2.48 38.42 59.44
CA SER A 10 -1.75 37.91 58.26
C SER A 10 -2.21 36.50 57.91
N ILE A 11 -2.62 36.32 56.64
CA ILE A 11 -3.00 35.03 56.04
C ILE A 11 -1.73 34.29 55.62
N PRO A 12 -1.52 33.01 55.96
CA PRO A 12 -0.33 32.27 55.54
C PRO A 12 -0.44 31.89 54.08
N ALA A 13 0.62 32.18 53.32
CA ALA A 13 0.78 31.80 51.91
C ALA A 13 0.75 30.29 51.73
N LYS A 14 -0.17 29.80 50.90
CA LYS A 14 -0.33 28.42 50.53
C LYS A 14 0.87 28.00 49.62
N LYS A 15 1.75 27.17 50.14
CA LYS A 15 2.86 26.55 49.39
C LYS A 15 2.26 25.73 48.23
N THR A 16 2.41 26.22 47.01
CA THR A 16 2.15 25.46 45.79
C THR A 16 3.14 24.32 45.70
N ARG A 17 2.65 23.10 45.77
CA ARG A 17 3.37 21.84 45.57
C ARG A 17 3.80 21.78 44.12
N ALA A 18 5.09 21.90 43.87
CA ALA A 18 5.67 21.71 42.55
C ALA A 18 5.29 20.33 41.99
N THR A 19 4.54 20.33 40.92
CA THR A 19 4.25 19.12 40.14
C THR A 19 5.55 18.58 39.57
N ARG A 20 6.00 17.48 40.13
CA ARG A 20 7.15 16.71 39.65
C ARG A 20 6.80 16.21 38.26
N THR A 21 7.35 16.87 37.23
CA THR A 21 7.32 16.42 35.85
C THR A 21 8.05 15.08 35.80
N THR A 22 7.29 14.00 35.77
CA THR A 22 7.84 12.67 35.52
C THR A 22 8.38 12.67 34.11
N ARG A 23 9.71 12.70 33.96
CA ARG A 23 10.37 12.38 32.70
C ARG A 23 9.79 11.07 32.19
N PRO A 24 9.37 10.99 30.90
CA PRO A 24 8.94 9.74 30.35
C PRO A 24 10.05 8.71 30.57
N ARG A 25 9.69 7.59 31.19
CA ARG A 25 10.59 6.46 31.42
C ARG A 25 11.13 6.04 30.07
N ARG A 26 12.44 6.20 29.85
CA ARG A 26 13.12 5.67 28.68
C ARG A 26 12.82 4.17 28.67
N VAL A 27 12.02 3.73 27.70
CA VAL A 27 11.78 2.31 27.48
C VAL A 27 13.13 1.74 27.07
N ASP A 28 13.67 0.86 27.89
CA ASP A 28 14.88 0.13 27.55
C ASP A 28 14.48 -0.84 26.43
N LEU A 29 14.84 -0.49 25.21
CA LEU A 29 14.60 -1.29 23.99
C LEU A 29 15.72 -2.34 23.86
N GLY A 30 16.14 -2.92 24.98
CA GLY A 30 16.98 -4.11 24.98
C GLY A 30 16.31 -5.19 24.13
N ASP A 31 16.96 -5.65 23.10
CA ASP A 31 16.47 -6.62 22.10
C ASP A 31 15.36 -6.12 21.16
N VAL A 32 15.46 -4.91 20.67
CA VAL A 32 14.78 -4.58 19.42
C VAL A 32 15.42 -5.40 18.32
N ALA A 33 14.65 -6.27 17.69
CA ALA A 33 15.06 -6.97 16.49
C ALA A 33 15.75 -5.98 15.52
N PRO A 34 16.81 -6.36 14.84
CA PRO A 34 17.60 -5.44 14.02
C PRO A 34 16.66 -4.67 13.10
N VAL A 35 16.72 -3.34 13.18
CA VAL A 35 15.92 -2.46 12.30
C VAL A 35 16.25 -2.86 10.87
N MET A 36 15.27 -3.35 10.14
CA MET A 36 15.45 -3.73 8.73
C MET A 36 15.98 -2.53 7.96
N ALA A 37 16.99 -2.74 7.13
CA ALA A 37 17.46 -1.69 6.22
C ALA A 37 16.30 -1.20 5.35
N GLU A 38 16.28 0.09 5.01
CA GLU A 38 15.21 0.69 4.21
C GLU A 38 14.93 -0.08 2.91
N SER A 39 15.99 -0.54 2.24
CA SER A 39 15.89 -1.39 1.05
C SER A 39 15.22 -2.76 1.32
N ALA A 40 15.44 -3.33 2.50
CA ALA A 40 14.82 -4.60 2.89
C ALA A 40 13.32 -4.42 3.17
N ILE A 41 12.92 -3.30 3.78
CA ILE A 41 11.51 -2.94 3.98
C ILE A 41 10.82 -2.76 2.62
N GLY A 42 11.46 -2.03 1.69
CA GLY A 42 10.93 -1.82 0.35
C GLY A 42 10.70 -3.14 -0.40
N ASN A 43 11.70 -4.04 -0.39
CA ASN A 43 11.58 -5.35 -1.01
C ASN A 43 10.47 -6.19 -0.37
N PHE A 44 10.38 -6.21 0.95
CA PHE A 44 9.32 -6.92 1.68
C PHE A 44 7.93 -6.40 1.30
N MET A 45 7.74 -5.09 1.21
CA MET A 45 6.45 -4.49 0.83
C MET A 45 6.08 -4.81 -0.62
N VAL A 46 7.05 -4.83 -1.53
CA VAL A 46 6.85 -5.22 -2.94
C VAL A 46 6.45 -6.69 -3.05
N GLU A 47 7.19 -7.58 -2.40
CA GLU A 47 6.90 -9.02 -2.40
C GLU A 47 5.51 -9.30 -1.82
N ARG A 48 5.20 -8.71 -0.68
CA ARG A 48 3.86 -8.83 -0.07
C ARG A 48 2.74 -8.31 -0.99
N GLY A 49 3.00 -7.25 -1.75
CA GLY A 49 2.05 -6.71 -2.73
C GLY A 49 1.79 -7.68 -3.87
N VAL A 50 2.84 -8.32 -4.38
CA VAL A 50 2.77 -9.36 -5.42
C VAL A 50 2.01 -10.58 -4.89
N ASP A 51 2.42 -11.14 -3.76
CA ASP A 51 1.76 -12.32 -3.16
C ASP A 51 0.27 -12.09 -2.91
N ALA A 52 -0.10 -10.88 -2.44
CA ALA A 52 -1.50 -10.54 -2.21
C ALA A 52 -2.31 -10.40 -3.50
N ALA A 53 -1.68 -9.99 -4.61
CA ALA A 53 -2.33 -9.94 -5.92
C ALA A 53 -2.54 -11.35 -6.48
N ASP A 54 -1.49 -12.17 -6.45
CA ASP A 54 -1.53 -13.56 -6.91
C ASP A 54 -2.59 -14.37 -6.13
N ALA A 55 -2.62 -14.22 -4.80
CA ALA A 55 -3.63 -14.89 -3.98
C ALA A 55 -5.06 -14.47 -4.34
N ARG A 56 -5.29 -13.20 -4.69
CA ARG A 56 -6.60 -12.71 -5.14
C ARG A 56 -7.00 -13.31 -6.48
N HIS A 57 -6.09 -13.35 -7.45
CA HIS A 57 -6.34 -13.90 -8.78
C HIS A 57 -6.60 -15.41 -8.71
N VAL A 58 -5.79 -16.15 -7.96
CA VAL A 58 -6.02 -17.59 -7.74
C VAL A 58 -7.32 -17.83 -6.97
N GLY A 59 -7.67 -16.98 -6.02
CA GLY A 59 -8.95 -17.01 -5.33
C GLY A 59 -10.12 -16.83 -6.30
N ALA A 60 -10.10 -15.77 -7.11
CA ALA A 60 -11.13 -15.52 -8.12
C ALA A 60 -11.27 -16.68 -9.12
N LEU A 61 -10.15 -17.25 -9.56
CA LEU A 61 -10.16 -18.45 -10.42
C LEU A 61 -10.88 -19.62 -9.75
N LYS A 62 -10.56 -19.91 -8.48
CA LYS A 62 -11.20 -20.98 -7.73
C LYS A 62 -12.70 -20.75 -7.53
N ASP A 63 -13.09 -19.49 -7.27
CA ASP A 63 -14.50 -19.12 -7.11
C ASP A 63 -15.29 -19.37 -8.40
N VAL A 64 -14.74 -18.96 -9.55
CA VAL A 64 -15.35 -19.22 -10.87
C VAL A 64 -15.48 -20.73 -11.14
N LEU A 65 -14.42 -21.50 -10.86
CA LEU A 65 -14.45 -22.96 -11.05
C LEU A 65 -15.41 -23.66 -10.09
N SER A 66 -15.53 -23.18 -8.84
CA SER A 66 -16.47 -23.74 -7.86
C SER A 66 -17.94 -23.45 -8.20
N GLY A 67 -18.20 -22.36 -8.92
CA GLY A 67 -19.50 -21.97 -9.43
C GLY A 67 -19.90 -22.68 -10.73
N TYR A 68 -19.08 -23.61 -11.24
CA TYR A 68 -19.39 -24.33 -12.47
C TYR A 68 -20.65 -25.20 -12.29
N ILE A 69 -21.60 -24.97 -13.17
CA ILE A 69 -22.82 -25.78 -13.30
C ILE A 69 -22.90 -26.33 -14.74
N PRO A 70 -23.24 -27.60 -14.95
CA PRO A 70 -23.45 -28.11 -16.30
C PRO A 70 -24.44 -27.25 -17.07
N GLY A 71 -24.00 -26.64 -18.17
CA GLY A 71 -24.81 -25.74 -19.00
C GLY A 71 -24.34 -24.29 -19.02
N ASN A 72 -23.50 -23.83 -18.07
CA ASN A 72 -22.94 -22.48 -18.09
C ASN A 72 -21.48 -22.43 -18.57
N THR A 73 -21.05 -23.38 -19.37
CA THR A 73 -19.68 -23.55 -19.83
C THR A 73 -19.15 -22.30 -20.57
N GLN A 74 -19.98 -21.66 -21.37
CA GLN A 74 -19.59 -20.46 -22.13
C GLN A 74 -19.36 -19.27 -21.18
N GLU A 75 -20.24 -19.05 -20.22
CA GLU A 75 -20.12 -17.96 -19.25
C GLU A 75 -18.85 -18.12 -18.39
N VAL A 76 -18.55 -19.33 -17.97
CA VAL A 76 -17.31 -19.65 -17.25
C VAL A 76 -16.08 -19.41 -18.12
N ALA A 77 -16.11 -19.82 -19.39
CA ALA A 77 -15.02 -19.59 -20.32
C ALA A 77 -14.77 -18.09 -20.57
N ASP A 78 -15.83 -17.32 -20.76
CA ASP A 78 -15.75 -15.86 -20.95
C ASP A 78 -15.19 -15.16 -19.70
N THR A 79 -15.62 -15.59 -18.51
CA THR A 79 -15.11 -15.05 -17.23
C THR A 79 -13.63 -15.37 -17.05
N LEU A 80 -13.22 -16.60 -17.34
CA LEU A 80 -11.81 -17.01 -17.27
C LEU A 80 -10.95 -16.24 -18.29
N ALA A 81 -11.46 -16.03 -19.50
CA ALA A 81 -10.79 -15.23 -20.51
C ALA A 81 -10.61 -13.76 -20.05
N ALA A 82 -11.63 -13.17 -19.42
CA ALA A 82 -11.56 -11.83 -18.88
C ALA A 82 -10.53 -11.71 -17.74
N ILE A 83 -10.45 -12.68 -16.83
CA ILE A 83 -9.44 -12.73 -15.78
C ILE A 83 -8.02 -12.78 -16.38
N LEU A 84 -7.81 -13.64 -17.39
CA LEU A 84 -6.51 -13.78 -18.05
C LEU A 84 -6.11 -12.54 -18.85
N GLN A 85 -7.07 -11.86 -19.49
CA GLN A 85 -6.82 -10.60 -20.19
C GLN A 85 -6.45 -9.44 -19.27
N GLY A 86 -7.02 -9.43 -18.06
CA GLY A 86 -6.73 -8.42 -17.06
C GLY A 86 -5.45 -8.68 -16.25
N ALA A 87 -4.88 -9.86 -16.36
CA ALA A 87 -3.69 -10.25 -15.62
C ALA A 87 -2.40 -9.79 -16.32
N SER A 88 -1.42 -9.33 -15.55
CA SER A 88 -0.07 -9.05 -16.03
C SER A 88 0.62 -10.36 -16.49
N PRO A 89 1.74 -10.28 -17.27
CA PRO A 89 2.42 -11.48 -17.75
C PRO A 89 2.90 -12.42 -16.63
N ASP A 90 3.35 -11.89 -15.51
CA ASP A 90 3.75 -12.67 -14.33
C ASP A 90 2.53 -13.26 -13.60
N GLU A 91 1.45 -12.51 -13.42
CA GLU A 91 0.20 -13.02 -12.86
C GLU A 91 -0.44 -14.10 -13.75
N SER A 92 -0.40 -13.92 -15.07
CA SER A 92 -0.89 -14.94 -16.02
C SER A 92 -0.13 -16.26 -15.89
N GLN A 93 1.17 -16.21 -15.57
CA GLN A 93 1.96 -17.42 -15.30
C GLN A 93 1.47 -18.12 -14.04
N VAL A 94 1.27 -17.38 -12.94
CA VAL A 94 0.75 -17.93 -11.68
C VAL A 94 -0.64 -18.57 -11.87
N LEU A 95 -1.51 -17.90 -12.65
CA LEU A 95 -2.83 -18.46 -12.97
C LEU A 95 -2.77 -19.75 -13.77
N ARG A 96 -1.87 -19.83 -14.76
CA ARG A 96 -1.64 -21.07 -15.53
C ARG A 96 -1.11 -22.18 -14.66
N ASP A 97 -0.14 -21.90 -13.79
CA ASP A 97 0.41 -22.87 -12.85
C ASP A 97 -0.65 -23.39 -11.89
N ALA A 98 -1.54 -22.52 -11.43
CA ALA A 98 -2.67 -22.90 -10.59
C ALA A 98 -3.69 -23.77 -11.34
N LEU A 99 -3.96 -23.50 -12.62
CA LEU A 99 -4.86 -24.28 -13.47
C LEU A 99 -4.30 -25.65 -13.81
N LEU A 100 -3.00 -25.73 -14.11
CA LEU A 100 -2.32 -26.95 -14.52
C LEU A 100 -1.73 -27.77 -13.37
N GLN A 101 -2.03 -27.37 -12.12
CA GLN A 101 -1.55 -28.02 -10.88
C GLN A 101 -0.01 -28.14 -10.84
N GLY A 102 0.66 -27.12 -11.36
CA GLY A 102 2.13 -27.05 -11.33
C GLY A 102 2.85 -27.79 -12.47
N ASP A 103 2.13 -28.38 -13.41
CA ASP A 103 2.72 -29.10 -14.56
C ASP A 103 2.93 -28.18 -15.78
N SER A 104 3.09 -26.88 -15.54
CA SER A 104 3.39 -25.94 -16.61
C SER A 104 4.89 -25.91 -16.87
N THR A 105 5.29 -26.22 -18.09
CA THR A 105 6.60 -25.84 -18.63
C THR A 105 6.74 -24.33 -18.46
N ILE A 106 7.69 -23.90 -17.64
CA ILE A 106 7.96 -22.49 -17.34
C ILE A 106 8.25 -21.76 -18.66
N VAL A 107 7.22 -21.22 -19.27
CA VAL A 107 7.40 -20.18 -20.28
C VAL A 107 7.79 -18.93 -19.50
N LYS A 108 9.11 -18.68 -19.40
CA LYS A 108 9.59 -17.41 -18.85
C LYS A 108 8.84 -16.32 -19.59
N PRO A 109 8.12 -15.42 -18.89
CA PRO A 109 7.50 -14.30 -19.56
C PRO A 109 8.60 -13.63 -20.37
N SER A 110 8.38 -13.53 -21.68
CA SER A 110 9.29 -12.81 -22.54
C SER A 110 9.47 -11.44 -21.90
N ALA A 111 10.72 -11.08 -21.62
CA ALA A 111 11.04 -9.73 -21.15
C ALA A 111 10.86 -8.75 -22.32
N VAL A 112 9.65 -8.72 -22.87
CA VAL A 112 9.25 -7.71 -23.84
C VAL A 112 9.12 -6.44 -23.05
N ALA A 113 9.88 -5.45 -23.44
CA ALA A 113 9.97 -4.18 -22.75
C ALA A 113 8.55 -3.64 -22.47
N ASP A 114 8.31 -3.27 -21.22
CA ASP A 114 7.10 -2.55 -20.78
C ASP A 114 6.92 -1.20 -21.52
N GLU A 115 7.75 -0.95 -22.53
CA GLU A 115 7.91 0.32 -23.25
C GLU A 115 7.39 0.25 -24.70
N GLU A 116 7.00 -0.92 -25.20
CA GLU A 116 6.50 -1.03 -26.58
C GLU A 116 5.06 -0.56 -26.65
N LEU A 117 4.83 0.57 -27.38
CA LEU A 117 3.50 1.14 -27.55
C LEU A 117 2.60 0.23 -28.41
N SER A 118 1.34 0.15 -28.06
CA SER A 118 0.32 -0.50 -28.89
C SER A 118 0.01 0.36 -30.12
N GLU A 119 -0.43 -0.25 -31.23
CA GLU A 119 -0.83 0.48 -32.43
C GLU A 119 -1.99 1.44 -32.17
N ASP A 120 -2.86 1.07 -31.22
CA ASP A 120 -4.08 1.81 -30.84
C ASP A 120 -3.89 2.78 -29.66
N TRP A 121 -2.67 3.08 -29.28
CA TRP A 121 -2.41 3.92 -28.08
C TRP A 121 -3.10 5.30 -28.12
N ARG A 122 -3.39 5.83 -29.34
CA ARG A 122 -4.09 7.12 -29.51
C ARG A 122 -5.61 7.02 -29.43
N SER A 123 -6.17 5.83 -29.61
CA SER A 123 -7.63 5.62 -29.61
C SER A 123 -8.21 5.38 -28.22
N GLY A 124 -7.37 5.37 -27.20
CA GLY A 124 -7.81 5.37 -25.81
C GLY A 124 -7.74 4.04 -25.08
N GLY A 125 -7.16 3.02 -25.73
CA GLY A 125 -6.80 1.78 -25.07
C GLY A 125 -5.58 1.92 -24.16
N TYR A 126 -5.18 0.81 -23.54
CA TYR A 126 -3.94 0.76 -22.78
C TYR A 126 -2.76 1.06 -23.73
N PRO A 127 -1.88 2.02 -23.41
CA PRO A 127 -0.92 2.56 -24.38
C PRO A 127 0.20 1.60 -24.76
N TYR A 128 0.45 0.56 -23.96
CA TYR A 128 1.52 -0.41 -24.20
C TYR A 128 0.96 -1.74 -24.67
N LYS A 129 1.72 -2.48 -25.49
CA LYS A 129 1.34 -3.82 -25.98
C LYS A 129 1.17 -4.82 -24.85
N ASN A 130 1.99 -4.71 -23.81
CA ASN A 130 1.96 -5.59 -22.67
C ASN A 130 1.62 -4.81 -21.39
N LEU A 131 0.89 -5.44 -20.51
CA LEU A 131 0.69 -4.91 -19.16
C LEU A 131 2.04 -4.94 -18.42
N MET A 132 2.27 -3.92 -17.60
CA MET A 132 3.45 -3.86 -16.75
C MET A 132 3.48 -5.09 -15.81
N LEU A 133 4.66 -5.69 -15.63
CA LEU A 133 4.85 -6.76 -14.67
C LEU A 133 4.38 -6.31 -13.28
N ARG A 134 3.65 -7.17 -12.58
CA ARG A 134 3.12 -6.87 -11.25
C ARG A 134 4.22 -6.42 -10.29
N LYS A 135 5.34 -7.09 -10.31
CA LYS A 135 6.50 -6.74 -9.50
C LYS A 135 7.02 -5.32 -9.75
N ASN A 136 7.06 -4.89 -11.02
CA ASN A 136 7.48 -3.53 -11.39
C ASN A 136 6.46 -2.48 -10.94
N TYR A 137 5.18 -2.78 -11.12
CA TYR A 137 4.09 -1.95 -10.62
C TYR A 137 4.17 -1.76 -9.10
N GLU A 138 4.29 -2.83 -8.32
CA GLU A 138 4.37 -2.76 -6.87
C GLU A 138 5.61 -1.97 -6.41
N ARG A 139 6.74 -2.09 -7.12
CA ARG A 139 7.94 -1.31 -6.83
C ARG A 139 7.72 0.18 -7.07
N SER A 140 7.19 0.55 -8.23
CA SER A 140 6.90 1.94 -8.57
C SER A 140 5.87 2.54 -7.62
N LYS A 141 4.81 1.80 -7.31
CA LYS A 141 3.79 2.18 -6.33
C LYS A 141 4.40 2.46 -4.96
N TYR A 142 5.25 1.58 -4.46
CA TYR A 142 5.93 1.77 -3.17
C TYR A 142 6.80 3.03 -3.17
N GLN A 143 7.59 3.26 -4.22
CA GLN A 143 8.41 4.47 -4.35
C GLN A 143 7.56 5.74 -4.32
N LEU A 144 6.47 5.78 -5.09
CA LEU A 144 5.53 6.91 -5.09
C LEU A 144 4.88 7.12 -3.72
N GLN A 145 4.51 6.06 -3.01
CA GLN A 145 3.96 6.16 -1.66
C GLN A 145 4.95 6.78 -0.67
N VAL A 146 6.25 6.44 -0.77
CA VAL A 146 7.30 7.04 0.05
C VAL A 146 7.42 8.55 -0.24
N GLU A 147 7.42 8.95 -1.51
CA GLU A 147 7.48 10.37 -1.89
C GLU A 147 6.23 11.14 -1.44
N LEU A 148 5.05 10.54 -1.52
CA LEU A 148 3.82 11.14 -1.02
C LEU A 148 3.84 11.33 0.51
N LEU A 149 4.44 10.42 1.25
CA LEU A 149 4.63 10.58 2.70
C LEU A 149 5.58 11.75 3.02
N LYS A 150 6.66 11.92 2.25
CA LYS A 150 7.57 13.07 2.36
C LYS A 150 6.82 14.38 2.07
N LEU A 151 6.03 14.41 1.00
CA LEU A 151 5.17 15.55 0.67
C LEU A 151 4.20 15.87 1.80
N GLN A 152 3.55 14.86 2.38
CA GLN A 152 2.63 15.04 3.51
C GLN A 152 3.34 15.64 4.73
N ALA A 153 4.55 15.17 5.05
CA ALA A 153 5.33 15.69 6.15
C ALA A 153 5.69 17.17 5.90
N TRP A 154 6.16 17.50 4.71
CA TRP A 154 6.49 18.87 4.29
C TRP A 154 5.28 19.81 4.39
N VAL A 155 4.11 19.38 3.91
CA VAL A 155 2.86 20.17 4.00
C VAL A 155 2.51 20.46 5.46
N LYS A 156 2.65 19.48 6.36
CA LYS A 156 2.39 19.65 7.80
C LYS A 156 3.36 20.62 8.45
N GLU A 157 4.64 20.58 8.08
CA GLU A 157 5.68 21.46 8.65
C GLU A 157 5.56 22.89 8.15
N THR A 158 5.27 23.07 6.87
CA THR A 158 5.26 24.38 6.22
C THR A 158 3.89 25.06 6.22
N GLY A 159 2.82 24.32 6.51
CA GLY A 159 1.44 24.83 6.43
C GLY A 159 0.99 25.19 5.02
N GLN A 160 1.69 24.70 3.99
CA GLN A 160 1.36 24.95 2.59
C GLN A 160 0.04 24.23 2.20
N LYS A 161 -0.68 24.81 1.26
CA LYS A 161 -1.89 24.21 0.70
C LYS A 161 -1.54 23.56 -0.64
N VAL A 162 -1.85 22.28 -0.77
CA VAL A 162 -1.67 21.52 -2.01
C VAL A 162 -3.05 21.17 -2.57
N VAL A 163 -3.26 21.45 -3.84
CA VAL A 163 -4.47 21.09 -4.59
C VAL A 163 -4.06 20.11 -5.68
N ILE A 164 -4.69 18.96 -5.72
CA ILE A 164 -4.45 17.94 -6.74
C ILE A 164 -5.71 17.82 -7.58
N LEU A 165 -5.58 18.02 -8.89
CA LEU A 165 -6.65 17.80 -9.83
C LEU A 165 -6.42 16.45 -10.51
N PHE A 166 -7.45 15.61 -10.46
CA PHE A 166 -7.45 14.34 -11.18
C PHE A 166 -8.34 14.50 -12.41
N GLU A 167 -7.76 14.28 -13.57
CA GLU A 167 -8.51 14.19 -14.82
C GLU A 167 -8.52 12.72 -15.26
N GLY A 168 -9.68 12.18 -15.55
CA GLY A 168 -9.88 10.83 -16.03
C GLY A 168 -10.64 10.82 -17.35
N ARG A 169 -10.63 9.69 -18.03
CA ARG A 169 -11.57 9.41 -19.12
C ARG A 169 -12.87 8.90 -18.53
N ASP A 170 -13.97 9.44 -19.04
CA ASP A 170 -15.32 8.91 -18.83
C ASP A 170 -15.52 7.62 -19.61
#